data_0bb9c50fb8eeefcc209e06accc5b355c
#
_entry.id   0bb9c50fb8eeefcc209e06accc5b355c
#
_cell.length_a   1.000
_cell.length_b   1.000
_cell.length_c   1.000
_cell.angle_alpha   90.00
_cell.angle_beta   90.00
_cell.angle_gamma   90.00
#
_symmetry.space_group_name_H-M   'P 1'
#
loop_
_entity.id
_entity.type
_entity.pdbx_description
1 polymer ?
#
loop_
_entity_poly.entity_id
_entity_poly.type
_entity_poly.pdbx_seq_one_letter_code
_entity_poly.pdbx_strand_id
1 'polypeptide(L)'
;MEIIKQTENFTLTETTDTYKSAGSVTNSASGQLNVHFTINKVEGEYLGDCYYNRQSETNAASFSISCPEENRAELTTYAVGLVDSVLDYFKQVD
;
A
#
# COMPACT_ATOMS: atom_id res chain seq x y z
N MET A 1 8.14 5.48 5.98
CA MET A 1 7.83 4.74 4.74
C MET A 1 8.88 5.06 3.69
N GLU A 2 9.30 4.04 2.95
CA GLU A 2 10.29 4.23 1.90
C GLU A 2 9.70 3.81 0.56
N ILE A 3 9.84 4.66 -0.46
CA ILE A 3 9.38 4.40 -1.82
C ILE A 3 10.54 4.66 -2.77
N ILE A 4 10.91 3.61 -3.53
CA ILE A 4 12.04 3.67 -4.44
C ILE A 4 11.54 3.45 -5.86
N LYS A 5 11.83 4.41 -6.74
CA LYS A 5 11.42 4.34 -8.15
C LYS A 5 12.28 3.34 -8.93
N GLN A 6 11.61 2.48 -9.70
CA GLN A 6 12.26 1.55 -10.62
C GLN A 6 11.51 1.62 -11.94
N THR A 7 11.92 2.51 -12.85
CA THR A 7 11.23 2.84 -14.10
C THR A 7 9.83 3.41 -13.82
N GLU A 8 8.75 2.75 -14.24
CA GLU A 8 7.37 3.16 -13.95
C GLU A 8 6.83 2.48 -12.69
N ASN A 9 7.62 1.64 -12.07
CA ASN A 9 7.26 0.93 -10.85
C ASN A 9 8.05 1.47 -9.68
N PHE A 10 7.47 1.34 -8.50
CA PHE A 10 8.10 1.78 -7.26
C PHE A 10 8.08 0.63 -6.27
N THR A 11 9.13 0.51 -5.49
CA THR A 11 9.16 -0.46 -4.39
C THR A 11 8.73 0.26 -3.12
N LEU A 12 7.82 -0.36 -2.37
CA LEU A 12 7.29 0.19 -1.14
C LEU A 12 7.75 -0.65 0.04
N THR A 13 8.32 -0.01 1.06
CA THR A 13 8.64 -0.68 2.31
C THR A 13 8.28 0.22 3.48
N GLU A 14 7.84 -0.38 4.58
CA GLU A 14 7.60 0.31 5.83
C GLU A 14 7.83 -0.62 7.00
N THR A 15 8.46 -0.12 8.04
CA THR A 15 8.65 -0.86 9.29
C THR A 15 8.18 0.03 10.44
N THR A 16 7.27 -0.52 11.25
CA THR A 16 6.83 0.13 12.49
C THR A 16 7.22 -0.76 13.65
N ASP A 17 6.84 -0.39 14.86
CA ASP A 17 7.08 -1.22 16.03
C ASP A 17 6.31 -2.54 15.97
N THR A 18 5.21 -2.59 15.24
CA THR A 18 4.30 -3.74 15.20
C THR A 18 4.34 -4.48 13.86
N TYR A 19 4.44 -3.74 12.74
CA TYR A 19 4.29 -4.31 11.41
C TYR A 19 5.47 -4.02 10.51
N LYS A 20 5.67 -4.92 9.55
CA LYS A 20 6.67 -4.76 8.50
C LYS A 20 5.98 -5.05 7.18
N SER A 21 5.94 -4.06 6.29
CA SER A 21 5.24 -4.15 5.01
C SER A 21 6.20 -3.99 3.85
N ALA A 22 5.95 -4.75 2.78
CA ALA A 22 6.74 -4.67 1.56
C ALA A 22 5.86 -4.95 0.36
N GLY A 23 6.04 -4.19 -0.71
CA GLY A 23 5.25 -4.38 -1.90
C GLY A 23 5.67 -3.46 -3.02
N SER A 24 4.73 -3.17 -3.93
CA SER A 24 5.01 -2.38 -5.11
C SER A 24 3.88 -1.40 -5.40
N VAL A 25 4.25 -0.34 -6.10
CA VAL A 25 3.32 0.69 -6.58
C VAL A 25 3.59 0.90 -8.05
N THR A 26 2.54 0.89 -8.88
CA THR A 26 2.63 1.24 -10.28
C THR A 26 1.84 2.52 -10.49
N ASN A 27 2.49 3.55 -11.03
CA ASN A 27 1.88 4.84 -11.28
C ASN A 27 2.09 5.19 -12.76
N SER A 28 1.06 5.02 -13.57
CA SER A 28 1.17 5.24 -15.01
C SER A 28 0.90 6.69 -15.38
N ALA A 29 1.34 7.07 -16.57
CA ALA A 29 1.14 8.43 -17.10
C ALA A 29 -0.34 8.76 -17.27
N SER A 30 -1.22 7.76 -17.42
CA SER A 30 -2.65 7.97 -17.57
C SER A 30 -3.36 8.26 -16.24
N GLY A 31 -2.63 8.22 -15.11
CA GLY A 31 -3.21 8.45 -13.80
C GLY A 31 -3.63 7.18 -13.08
N GLN A 32 -3.44 6.02 -13.71
CA GLN A 32 -3.73 4.74 -13.07
C GLN A 32 -2.72 4.48 -11.96
N LEU A 33 -3.23 4.10 -10.80
CA LEU A 33 -2.38 3.80 -9.64
C LEU A 33 -2.76 2.43 -9.08
N ASN A 34 -1.79 1.56 -8.94
CA ASN A 34 -1.96 0.24 -8.33
C ASN A 34 -0.99 0.09 -7.19
N VAL A 35 -1.49 -0.31 -6.03
CA VAL A 35 -0.66 -0.53 -4.85
C VAL A 35 -0.94 -1.92 -4.33
N HIS A 36 0.10 -2.69 -4.10
CA HIS A 36 -0.01 -4.00 -3.49
C HIS A 36 1.12 -4.18 -2.48
N PHE A 37 0.78 -4.57 -1.26
CA PHE A 37 1.81 -4.86 -0.27
C PHE A 37 1.36 -5.98 0.65
N THR A 38 2.37 -6.70 1.17
CA THR A 38 2.19 -7.76 2.14
C THR A 38 2.49 -7.18 3.53
N ILE A 39 1.67 -7.56 4.52
CA ILE A 39 1.84 -7.11 5.90
C ILE A 39 2.27 -8.29 6.75
N ASN A 40 3.38 -8.15 7.45
CA ASN A 40 3.89 -9.13 8.39
C ASN A 40 4.02 -8.50 9.77
N LYS A 41 4.04 -9.33 10.80
CA LYS A 41 4.50 -8.86 12.10
C LYS A 41 5.99 -8.51 11.98
N VAL A 42 6.45 -7.60 12.83
CA VAL A 42 7.86 -7.19 12.79
C VAL A 42 8.80 -8.38 13.02
N GLU A 43 8.33 -9.42 13.72
CA GLU A 43 9.10 -10.66 13.92
C GLU A 43 9.15 -11.54 12.67
N GLY A 44 8.30 -11.28 11.68
CA GLY A 44 8.31 -12.00 10.42
C GLY A 44 7.07 -12.83 10.11
N GLU A 45 6.13 -12.98 11.04
CA GLU A 45 4.92 -13.76 10.78
C GLU A 45 4.02 -13.05 9.78
N TYR A 46 3.60 -13.76 8.73
CA TYR A 46 2.71 -13.24 7.72
C TYR A 46 1.31 -12.96 8.29
N LEU A 47 0.76 -11.78 8.00
CA LEU A 47 -0.58 -11.39 8.45
C LEU A 47 -1.58 -11.24 7.31
N GLY A 48 -1.17 -10.65 6.18
CA GLY A 48 -2.11 -10.47 5.09
C GLY A 48 -1.56 -9.65 3.95
N ASP A 49 -2.44 -9.38 2.98
CA ASP A 49 -2.13 -8.60 1.79
C ASP A 49 -3.14 -7.49 1.62
N CYS A 50 -2.69 -6.37 1.06
CA CYS A 50 -3.54 -5.23 0.75
C CYS A 50 -3.40 -4.86 -0.71
N TYR A 51 -4.53 -4.56 -1.35
CA TYR A 51 -4.58 -4.11 -2.74
C TYR A 51 -5.36 -2.82 -2.83
N TYR A 52 -4.84 -1.84 -3.55
CA TYR A 52 -5.51 -0.59 -3.86
C TYR A 52 -5.35 -0.30 -5.33
N ASN A 53 -6.45 0.07 -6.00
CA ASN A 53 -6.44 0.33 -7.43
C ASN A 53 -7.31 1.54 -7.74
N ARG A 54 -6.80 2.41 -8.62
CA ARG A 54 -7.51 3.58 -9.09
C ARG A 54 -7.19 3.74 -10.57
N GLN A 55 -8.24 3.80 -11.44
CA GLN A 55 -8.04 3.92 -12.88
C GLN A 55 -7.56 5.31 -13.28
N SER A 56 -8.03 6.34 -12.60
CA SER A 56 -7.61 7.72 -12.82
C SER A 56 -7.92 8.51 -11.55
N GLU A 57 -7.46 9.77 -11.50
CA GLU A 57 -7.68 10.61 -10.32
C GLU A 57 -9.16 10.90 -10.07
N THR A 58 -10.00 10.80 -11.10
CA THR A 58 -11.43 11.12 -10.99
C THR A 58 -12.30 9.88 -10.84
N ASN A 59 -11.77 8.70 -11.07
CA ASN A 59 -12.54 7.46 -10.96
C ASN A 59 -12.56 6.95 -9.53
N ALA A 60 -13.57 6.13 -9.23
CA ALA A 60 -13.65 5.49 -7.94
C ALA A 60 -12.47 4.55 -7.72
N ALA A 61 -12.00 4.48 -6.49
CA ALA A 61 -10.91 3.58 -6.12
C ALA A 61 -11.48 2.29 -5.53
N SER A 62 -10.72 1.21 -5.67
CA SER A 62 -11.01 -0.07 -5.03
C SER A 62 -9.95 -0.35 -3.97
N PHE A 63 -10.40 -0.82 -2.82
CA PHE A 63 -9.51 -1.22 -1.73
C PHE A 63 -9.95 -2.59 -1.24
N SER A 64 -9.01 -3.50 -1.11
CA SER A 64 -9.30 -4.79 -0.51
C SER A 64 -8.14 -5.26 0.35
N ILE A 65 -8.48 -6.04 1.38
CA ILE A 65 -7.49 -6.60 2.26
C ILE A 65 -7.86 -8.06 2.53
N SER A 66 -6.84 -8.91 2.53
CA SER A 66 -7.00 -10.33 2.82
C SER A 66 -6.19 -10.64 4.06
N CYS A 67 -6.86 -11.04 5.15
CA CYS A 67 -6.22 -11.34 6.42
C CYS A 67 -7.16 -12.16 7.30
N PRO A 68 -6.66 -12.74 8.42
CA PRO A 68 -7.55 -13.41 9.36
C PRO A 68 -8.61 -12.44 9.90
N GLU A 69 -9.84 -12.93 10.08
CA GLU A 69 -10.96 -12.09 10.52
C GLU A 69 -10.66 -11.39 11.85
N GLU A 70 -9.96 -12.04 12.75
CA GLU A 70 -9.65 -11.47 14.06
C GLU A 70 -8.73 -10.26 13.97
N ASN A 71 -8.00 -10.12 12.85
CA ASN A 71 -7.07 -8.99 12.63
C ASN A 71 -7.64 -7.94 11.68
N ARG A 72 -8.84 -8.16 11.13
CA ARG A 72 -9.37 -7.35 10.04
C ARG A 72 -9.45 -5.87 10.38
N ALA A 73 -10.02 -5.51 11.52
CA ALA A 73 -10.21 -4.11 11.86
C ALA A 73 -8.89 -3.38 12.02
N GLU A 74 -7.95 -4.00 12.74
CA GLU A 74 -6.65 -3.39 13.00
C GLU A 74 -5.82 -3.26 11.72
N LEU A 75 -5.77 -4.33 10.92
CA LEU A 75 -4.99 -4.31 9.69
C LEU A 75 -5.60 -3.40 8.63
N THR A 76 -6.93 -3.28 8.59
CA THR A 76 -7.58 -2.35 7.67
C THR A 76 -7.19 -0.91 8.02
N THR A 77 -7.21 -0.55 9.29
CA THR A 77 -6.80 0.80 9.72
C THR A 77 -5.34 1.08 9.34
N TYR A 78 -4.46 0.13 9.60
CA TYR A 78 -3.05 0.27 9.24
C TYR A 78 -2.87 0.40 7.72
N ALA A 79 -3.54 -0.46 6.96
CA ALA A 79 -3.40 -0.48 5.50
C ALA A 79 -3.94 0.78 4.85
N VAL A 80 -5.08 1.30 5.32
CA VAL A 80 -5.64 2.56 4.82
C VAL A 80 -4.65 3.70 5.06
N GLY A 81 -4.05 3.75 6.24
CA GLY A 81 -3.05 4.76 6.56
C GLY A 81 -1.84 4.68 5.64
N LEU A 82 -1.38 3.47 5.33
CA LEU A 82 -0.24 3.28 4.44
C LEU A 82 -0.58 3.70 3.00
N VAL A 83 -1.76 3.33 2.52
CA VAL A 83 -2.23 3.78 1.19
C VAL A 83 -2.31 5.30 1.14
N ASP A 84 -2.85 5.94 2.17
CA ASP A 84 -2.93 7.40 2.22
C ASP A 84 -1.54 8.03 2.16
N SER A 85 -0.55 7.43 2.81
CA SER A 85 0.84 7.91 2.74
C SER A 85 1.40 7.80 1.32
N VAL A 86 1.06 6.72 0.61
CA VAL A 86 1.47 6.56 -0.79
C VAL A 86 0.84 7.64 -1.67
N LEU A 87 -0.45 7.90 -1.46
CA LEU A 87 -1.15 8.94 -2.22
C LEU A 87 -0.54 10.31 -1.97
N ASP A 88 -0.20 10.62 -0.71
CA ASP A 88 0.45 11.88 -0.37
C ASP A 88 1.82 12.00 -1.03
N TYR A 89 2.58 10.90 -1.08
CA TYR A 89 3.88 10.89 -1.75
C TYR A 89 3.75 11.35 -3.21
N PHE A 90 2.78 10.81 -3.93
CA PHE A 90 2.62 11.16 -5.34
C PHE A 90 2.06 12.56 -5.56
N LYS A 91 1.33 13.12 -4.59
CA LYS A 91 0.92 14.51 -4.65
C LYS A 91 2.11 15.46 -4.50
N GLN A 92 3.09 15.08 -3.68
CA GLN A 92 4.24 15.95 -3.39
C GLN A 92 5.26 15.98 -4.51
N VAL A 93 5.36 14.91 -5.31
CA VAL A 93 6.36 14.82 -6.38
C VAL A 93 5.82 15.29 -7.74
N ASP A 94 4.55 15.61 -7.81
CA ASP A 94 3.95 16.23 -9.00
C ASP A 94 4.03 17.77 -8.90
#